data_b49c8bcea4aa39769e8e0392ca7c91fa
#
_entry.id   b49c8bcea4aa39769e8e0392ca7c91fa
#
_cell.length_a   1.000
_cell.length_b   1.000
_cell.length_c   1.000
_cell.angle_alpha   90.00
_cell.angle_beta   90.00
_cell.angle_gamma   90.00
#
_symmetry.space_group_name_H-M   'P 1'
#
loop_
_entity.id
_entity.type
_entity.pdbx_description
1 polymer ?
#
loop_
_entity_poly.entity_id
_entity_poly.type
_entity_poly.pdbx_seq_one_letter_code
_entity_poly.pdbx_strand_id
1 'polypeptide(L)'
;MATVDEDGSSRRKNPNVLITGTPGTGKTTHAEMLAQESNGALRAINIGDFVKEHGCHEGWDDEWQSWLVDDEKLLDELEPLMSSSEGGIILDWHSSEIFPERWIDLVIVLRTSHTILWDRLEKRKYSLKKIQENNEAEIMGECLEEARENYDEEIVIELDSENIDAIDSNIHRILAWIEQWKSDNQDLSN
;
A
#
# COMPACT_ATOMS: atom_id res chain seq x y z
N MET A 1 22.82 -9.40 18.72
CA MET A 1 22.14 -8.26 19.37
C MET A 1 21.49 -7.49 18.24
N ALA A 2 20.18 -7.33 18.23
CA ALA A 2 19.54 -6.51 17.21
C ALA A 2 19.92 -5.05 17.45
N THR A 3 20.39 -4.38 16.43
CA THR A 3 20.64 -2.93 16.46
C THR A 3 19.27 -2.25 16.41
N VAL A 4 19.00 -1.37 17.35
CA VAL A 4 17.77 -0.60 17.47
C VAL A 4 18.10 0.83 17.06
N ASP A 5 17.30 1.44 16.23
CA ASP A 5 17.46 2.85 15.88
C ASP A 5 17.10 3.77 17.06
N GLU A 6 17.43 5.07 16.98
CA GLU A 6 17.22 6.02 18.08
C GLU A 6 15.76 6.14 18.53
N ASP A 7 14.80 5.71 17.67
CA ASP A 7 13.36 5.66 17.96
C ASP A 7 12.86 4.33 18.53
N GLY A 8 13.77 3.35 18.78
CA GLY A 8 13.43 2.05 19.34
C GLY A 8 12.93 1.02 18.32
N SER A 9 12.97 1.32 17.03
CA SER A 9 12.58 0.43 15.93
C SER A 9 13.68 -0.62 15.68
N SER A 10 13.28 -1.88 15.51
CA SER A 10 14.20 -2.94 15.09
C SER A 10 14.49 -2.80 13.60
N ARG A 11 15.77 -2.73 13.19
CA ARG A 11 16.13 -2.68 11.77
C ARG A 11 15.60 -3.91 11.04
N ARG A 12 14.80 -3.64 10.01
CA ARG A 12 14.23 -4.68 9.13
C ARG A 12 15.25 -5.11 8.08
N LYS A 13 15.20 -6.38 7.66
CA LYS A 13 16.02 -6.91 6.55
C LYS A 13 15.49 -6.50 5.18
N ASN A 14 14.18 -6.38 5.07
CA ASN A 14 13.49 -5.96 3.86
C ASN A 14 12.56 -4.79 4.19
N PRO A 15 12.41 -3.78 3.30
CA PRO A 15 11.52 -2.67 3.57
C PRO A 15 10.05 -3.10 3.56
N ASN A 16 9.24 -2.44 4.37
CA ASN A 16 7.79 -2.52 4.28
C ASN A 16 7.27 -1.44 3.34
N VAL A 17 6.35 -1.79 2.48
CA VAL A 17 5.82 -0.93 1.43
C VAL A 17 4.31 -0.80 1.57
N LEU A 18 3.80 0.42 1.51
CA LEU A 18 2.36 0.67 1.37
C LEU A 18 2.07 1.04 -0.08
N ILE A 19 1.15 0.32 -0.72
CA ILE A 19 0.61 0.67 -2.04
C ILE A 19 -0.80 1.18 -1.84
N THR A 20 -1.01 2.47 -2.07
CA THR A 20 -2.28 3.15 -1.95
C THR A 20 -2.73 3.80 -3.27
N GLY A 21 -3.92 4.36 -3.28
CA GLY A 21 -4.54 5.01 -4.43
C GLY A 21 -6.02 4.66 -4.54
N THR A 22 -6.74 5.41 -5.35
CA THR A 22 -8.17 5.24 -5.58
C THR A 22 -8.53 3.80 -5.98
N PRO A 23 -9.69 3.25 -5.58
CA PRO A 23 -10.16 1.96 -6.08
C PRO A 23 -10.13 1.89 -7.61
N GLY A 24 -9.46 0.88 -8.17
CA GLY A 24 -9.31 0.71 -9.63
C GLY A 24 -7.97 1.15 -10.22
N THR A 25 -7.08 1.78 -9.45
CA THR A 25 -5.75 2.21 -9.92
C THR A 25 -4.74 1.07 -10.07
N GLY A 26 -5.06 -0.17 -9.64
CA GLY A 26 -4.20 -1.34 -9.87
C GLY A 26 -3.30 -1.73 -8.69
N LYS A 27 -3.63 -1.31 -7.47
CA LYS A 27 -2.88 -1.63 -6.24
C LYS A 27 -2.57 -3.12 -6.08
N THR A 28 -3.60 -3.95 -6.12
CA THR A 28 -3.46 -5.41 -5.96
C THR A 28 -2.55 -6.01 -7.02
N THR A 29 -2.68 -5.57 -8.27
CA THR A 29 -1.81 -6.04 -9.35
C THR A 29 -0.34 -5.71 -9.09
N HIS A 30 -0.05 -4.47 -8.66
CA HIS A 30 1.33 -4.08 -8.31
C HIS A 30 1.85 -4.88 -7.10
N ALA A 31 1.03 -5.04 -6.06
CA ALA A 31 1.42 -5.76 -4.85
C ALA A 31 1.74 -7.23 -5.15
N GLU A 32 0.90 -7.91 -5.94
CA GLU A 32 1.11 -9.30 -6.32
C GLU A 32 2.33 -9.48 -7.22
N MET A 33 2.50 -8.63 -8.25
CA MET A 33 3.66 -8.70 -9.15
C MET A 33 4.96 -8.41 -8.38
N LEU A 34 4.97 -7.39 -7.54
CA LEU A 34 6.14 -7.05 -6.72
C LEU A 34 6.52 -8.20 -5.77
N ALA A 35 5.54 -8.82 -5.12
CA ALA A 35 5.78 -9.99 -4.27
C ALA A 35 6.33 -11.17 -5.08
N GLN A 36 5.77 -11.43 -6.26
CA GLN A 36 6.21 -12.52 -7.15
C GLN A 36 7.65 -12.31 -7.62
N GLU A 37 8.00 -11.10 -8.08
CA GLU A 37 9.31 -10.79 -8.65
C GLU A 37 10.40 -10.58 -7.58
N SER A 38 10.02 -10.38 -6.32
CA SER A 38 10.95 -10.22 -5.20
C SER A 38 11.71 -11.49 -4.79
N ASN A 39 11.47 -12.63 -5.45
CA ASN A 39 12.07 -13.93 -5.11
C ASN A 39 11.86 -14.35 -3.64
N GLY A 40 10.70 -14.02 -3.08
CA GLY A 40 10.33 -14.37 -1.71
C GLY A 40 10.81 -13.38 -0.65
N ALA A 41 11.41 -12.26 -1.04
CA ALA A 41 11.80 -11.21 -0.10
C ALA A 41 10.60 -10.39 0.40
N LEU A 42 9.53 -10.31 -0.40
CA LEU A 42 8.34 -9.54 -0.08
C LEU A 42 7.08 -10.41 -0.08
N ARG A 43 6.10 -10.02 0.73
CA ARG A 43 4.79 -10.64 0.84
C ARG A 43 3.67 -9.59 0.77
N ALA A 44 2.76 -9.75 -0.18
CA ALA A 44 1.59 -8.87 -0.30
C ALA A 44 0.49 -9.27 0.71
N ILE A 45 -0.13 -8.27 1.33
CA ILE A 45 -1.31 -8.37 2.18
C ILE A 45 -2.36 -7.40 1.62
N ASN A 46 -3.43 -7.94 1.04
CA ASN A 46 -4.60 -7.15 0.72
C ASN A 46 -5.40 -6.92 2.00
N ILE A 47 -5.51 -5.67 2.43
CA ILE A 47 -6.15 -5.32 3.71
C ILE A 47 -7.63 -5.68 3.71
N GLY A 48 -8.33 -5.54 2.58
CA GLY A 48 -9.74 -5.90 2.49
C GLY A 48 -9.99 -7.40 2.74
N ASP A 49 -9.11 -8.26 2.29
CA ASP A 49 -9.19 -9.70 2.54
C ASP A 49 -8.71 -10.03 3.97
N PHE A 50 -7.65 -9.39 4.44
CA PHE A 50 -7.16 -9.52 5.81
C PHE A 50 -8.24 -9.16 6.85
N VAL A 51 -8.96 -8.05 6.65
CA VAL A 51 -10.08 -7.63 7.50
C VAL A 51 -11.16 -8.71 7.61
N LYS A 52 -11.51 -9.37 6.50
CA LYS A 52 -12.51 -10.45 6.48
C LYS A 52 -11.99 -11.71 7.19
N GLU A 53 -10.76 -12.12 6.89
CA GLU A 53 -10.16 -13.34 7.42
C GLU A 53 -9.94 -13.28 8.94
N HIS A 54 -9.53 -12.12 9.46
CA HIS A 54 -9.25 -11.90 10.88
C HIS A 54 -10.44 -11.30 11.64
N GLY A 55 -11.53 -11.00 10.93
CA GLY A 55 -12.75 -10.42 11.53
C GLY A 55 -12.53 -9.01 12.09
N CYS A 56 -11.63 -8.22 11.51
CA CYS A 56 -11.33 -6.84 11.90
C CYS A 56 -12.38 -5.88 11.34
N HIS A 57 -13.66 -6.11 11.65
CA HIS A 57 -14.78 -5.30 11.18
C HIS A 57 -15.95 -5.27 12.16
N GLU A 58 -16.71 -4.19 12.15
CA GLU A 58 -17.92 -3.98 12.96
C GLU A 58 -19.21 -4.40 12.23
N GLY A 59 -19.13 -4.72 10.95
CA GLY A 59 -20.27 -5.14 10.13
C GLY A 59 -20.11 -4.80 8.66
N TRP A 60 -21.16 -5.05 7.89
CA TRP A 60 -21.23 -4.76 6.46
C TRP A 60 -22.08 -3.53 6.20
N ASP A 61 -21.57 -2.61 5.40
CA ASP A 61 -22.31 -1.44 4.92
C ASP A 61 -22.94 -1.74 3.55
N ASP A 62 -24.26 -1.81 3.53
CA ASP A 62 -25.03 -2.12 2.30
C ASP A 62 -25.04 -0.95 1.29
N GLU A 63 -24.89 0.30 1.74
CA GLU A 63 -24.85 1.45 0.86
C GLU A 63 -23.53 1.50 0.09
N TRP A 64 -22.41 1.32 0.79
CA TRP A 64 -21.06 1.35 0.22
C TRP A 64 -20.57 0.00 -0.27
N GLN A 65 -21.34 -1.08 0.02
CA GLN A 65 -20.92 -2.46 -0.32
C GLN A 65 -19.50 -2.76 0.15
N SER A 66 -19.21 -2.46 1.42
CA SER A 66 -17.90 -2.60 2.05
C SER A 66 -18.03 -2.99 3.52
N TRP A 67 -16.95 -3.54 4.08
CA TRP A 67 -16.86 -3.76 5.50
C TRP A 67 -16.55 -2.45 6.23
N LEU A 68 -17.24 -2.24 7.37
CA LEU A 68 -16.86 -1.20 8.34
C LEU A 68 -15.65 -1.72 9.11
N VAL A 69 -14.48 -1.17 8.82
CA VAL A 69 -13.23 -1.64 9.41
C VAL A 69 -13.16 -1.23 10.88
N ASP A 70 -12.72 -2.16 11.72
CA ASP A 70 -12.31 -1.92 13.10
C ASP A 70 -10.80 -1.66 13.08
N ASP A 71 -10.41 -0.39 13.03
CA ASP A 71 -9.03 0.04 12.86
C ASP A 71 -8.14 -0.42 14.01
N GLU A 72 -8.62 -0.37 15.26
CA GLU A 72 -7.84 -0.80 16.43
C GLU A 72 -7.50 -2.29 16.32
N LYS A 73 -8.50 -3.10 16.01
CA LYS A 73 -8.30 -4.54 15.84
C LYS A 73 -7.42 -4.88 14.64
N LEU A 74 -7.59 -4.15 13.53
CA LEU A 74 -6.74 -4.32 12.34
C LEU A 74 -5.27 -4.02 12.66
N LEU A 75 -5.00 -2.92 13.37
CA LEU A 75 -3.65 -2.55 13.76
C LEU A 75 -3.04 -3.56 14.73
N ASP A 76 -3.80 -4.04 15.71
CA ASP A 76 -3.33 -5.06 16.66
C ASP A 76 -2.94 -6.38 15.96
N GLU A 77 -3.72 -6.81 14.98
CA GLU A 77 -3.43 -8.03 14.18
C GLU A 77 -2.24 -7.84 13.22
N LEU A 78 -2.02 -6.62 12.71
CA LEU A 78 -0.90 -6.30 11.82
C LEU A 78 0.41 -6.03 12.56
N GLU A 79 0.38 -5.51 13.79
CA GLU A 79 1.57 -5.10 14.55
C GLU A 79 2.68 -6.17 14.58
N PRO A 80 2.40 -7.46 14.86
CA PRO A 80 3.44 -8.48 14.88
C PRO A 80 4.13 -8.71 13.53
N LEU A 81 3.40 -8.48 12.43
CA LEU A 81 3.91 -8.64 11.07
C LEU A 81 4.77 -7.43 10.68
N MET A 82 4.26 -6.22 10.96
CA MET A 82 4.88 -4.96 10.56
C MET A 82 6.13 -4.64 11.40
N SER A 83 6.14 -5.07 12.67
CA SER A 83 7.28 -4.88 13.60
C SER A 83 8.32 -5.99 13.52
N SER A 84 8.14 -6.97 12.62
CA SER A 84 9.11 -8.06 12.44
C SER A 84 10.43 -7.55 11.88
N SER A 85 11.56 -8.04 12.42
CA SER A 85 12.91 -7.77 11.90
C SER A 85 13.15 -8.34 10.49
N GLU A 86 12.33 -9.26 10.01
CA GLU A 86 12.38 -9.71 8.61
C GLU A 86 11.85 -8.65 7.66
N GLY A 87 10.80 -7.89 8.05
CA GLY A 87 10.15 -6.93 7.19
C GLY A 87 9.56 -7.54 5.91
N GLY A 88 9.54 -6.76 4.83
CA GLY A 88 9.15 -7.23 3.52
C GLY A 88 7.62 -7.37 3.33
N ILE A 89 6.84 -6.62 4.06
CA ILE A 89 5.39 -6.61 3.92
C ILE A 89 4.98 -5.52 2.91
N ILE A 90 4.12 -5.89 1.98
CA ILE A 90 3.43 -4.96 1.08
C ILE A 90 1.99 -4.88 1.53
N LEU A 91 1.56 -3.72 2.01
CA LEU A 91 0.16 -3.44 2.31
C LEU A 91 -0.54 -2.88 1.06
N ASP A 92 -1.63 -3.50 0.65
CA ASP A 92 -2.51 -3.03 -0.44
C ASP A 92 -3.80 -2.50 0.18
N TRP A 93 -3.91 -1.16 0.24
CA TRP A 93 -5.08 -0.47 0.79
C TRP A 93 -5.33 0.88 0.13
N HIS A 94 -6.56 1.37 0.19
CA HIS A 94 -6.94 2.65 -0.42
C HIS A 94 -6.73 3.85 0.51
N SER A 95 -6.66 3.66 1.83
CA SER A 95 -6.37 4.70 2.81
C SER A 95 -4.99 4.47 3.41
N SER A 96 -4.22 5.52 3.58
CA SER A 96 -2.87 5.48 4.14
C SER A 96 -2.83 5.94 5.60
N GLU A 97 -3.82 6.70 6.05
CA GLU A 97 -3.83 7.40 7.34
C GLU A 97 -3.85 6.47 8.57
N ILE A 98 -4.39 5.25 8.42
CA ILE A 98 -4.56 4.33 9.55
C ILE A 98 -3.24 3.66 9.98
N PHE A 99 -2.24 3.56 9.12
CA PHE A 99 -0.99 2.84 9.43
C PHE A 99 0.04 3.76 10.07
N PRO A 100 0.65 3.36 11.20
CA PRO A 100 1.73 4.12 11.81
C PRO A 100 2.91 4.31 10.85
N GLU A 101 3.44 5.54 10.75
CA GLU A 101 4.58 5.87 9.88
C GLU A 101 5.78 4.95 10.11
N ARG A 102 6.11 4.62 11.38
CA ARG A 102 7.21 3.71 11.75
C ARG A 102 7.14 2.33 11.10
N TRP A 103 5.98 1.91 10.59
CA TRP A 103 5.82 0.62 9.91
C TRP A 103 6.27 0.63 8.46
N ILE A 104 6.30 1.78 7.82
CA ILE A 104 6.39 1.95 6.37
C ILE A 104 7.71 2.61 5.99
N ASP A 105 8.42 2.01 5.06
CA ASP A 105 9.68 2.53 4.50
C ASP A 105 9.47 3.20 3.14
N LEU A 106 8.37 2.87 2.44
CA LEU A 106 7.99 3.46 1.16
C LEU A 106 6.47 3.47 1.00
N VAL A 107 5.92 4.61 0.64
CA VAL A 107 4.52 4.78 0.25
C VAL A 107 4.43 5.01 -1.25
N ILE A 108 3.69 4.15 -1.94
CA ILE A 108 3.45 4.23 -3.39
C ILE A 108 2.01 4.63 -3.62
N VAL A 109 1.79 5.83 -4.16
CA VAL A 109 0.48 6.31 -4.55
C VAL A 109 0.29 6.06 -6.05
N LEU A 110 -0.59 5.12 -6.39
CA LEU A 110 -0.90 4.82 -7.79
C LEU A 110 -1.94 5.78 -8.33
N ARG A 111 -1.62 6.36 -9.49
CA ARG A 111 -2.48 7.30 -10.21
C ARG A 111 -2.90 6.73 -11.56
N THR A 112 -4.07 7.15 -12.03
CA THR A 112 -4.52 6.82 -13.38
C THR A 112 -5.45 7.93 -13.89
N SER A 113 -5.52 8.11 -15.22
CA SER A 113 -6.44 9.09 -15.79
C SER A 113 -7.90 8.71 -15.50
N HIS A 114 -8.73 9.74 -15.32
CA HIS A 114 -10.15 9.57 -15.01
C HIS A 114 -10.91 8.72 -16.05
N THR A 115 -10.53 8.77 -17.31
CA THR A 115 -11.13 7.97 -18.37
C THR A 115 -10.85 6.48 -18.19
N ILE A 116 -9.59 6.14 -17.92
CA ILE A 116 -9.17 4.75 -17.67
C ILE A 116 -9.79 4.23 -16.38
N LEU A 117 -9.83 5.06 -15.33
CA LEU A 117 -10.44 4.70 -14.06
C LEU A 117 -11.93 4.40 -14.24
N TRP A 118 -12.65 5.27 -14.95
CA TRP A 118 -14.06 5.07 -15.24
C TRP A 118 -14.31 3.72 -15.89
N ASP A 119 -13.59 3.41 -16.98
CA ASP A 119 -13.73 2.15 -17.72
C ASP A 119 -13.45 0.93 -16.83
N ARG A 120 -12.45 1.02 -15.95
CA ARG A 120 -12.09 -0.06 -15.01
C ARG A 120 -13.20 -0.29 -13.97
N LEU A 121 -13.77 0.78 -13.42
CA LEU A 121 -14.83 0.69 -12.41
C LEU A 121 -16.16 0.22 -13.02
N GLU A 122 -16.47 0.65 -14.24
CA GLU A 122 -17.63 0.18 -14.99
C GLU A 122 -17.54 -1.33 -15.28
N LYS A 123 -16.38 -1.82 -15.71
CA LYS A 123 -16.12 -3.27 -15.89
C LYS A 123 -16.28 -4.06 -14.59
N ARG A 124 -15.99 -3.46 -13.44
CA ARG A 124 -16.24 -4.03 -12.11
C ARG A 124 -17.70 -3.95 -11.67
N LYS A 125 -18.58 -3.38 -12.50
CA LYS A 125 -20.02 -3.20 -12.22
C LYS A 125 -20.32 -2.38 -10.98
N TYR A 126 -19.48 -1.39 -10.68
CA TYR A 126 -19.77 -0.43 -9.63
C TYR A 126 -20.99 0.41 -9.99
N SER A 127 -21.74 0.87 -8.98
CA SER A 127 -22.85 1.81 -9.20
C SER A 127 -22.32 3.11 -9.79
N LEU A 128 -23.15 3.81 -10.58
CA LEU A 128 -22.76 5.10 -11.17
C LEU A 128 -22.30 6.09 -10.10
N LYS A 129 -22.99 6.13 -8.94
CA LYS A 129 -22.62 6.96 -7.80
C LYS A 129 -21.18 6.67 -7.37
N LYS A 130 -20.85 5.39 -7.13
CA LYS A 130 -19.52 4.96 -6.69
C LYS A 130 -18.44 5.22 -7.74
N ILE A 131 -18.75 5.12 -9.02
CA ILE A 131 -17.84 5.46 -10.13
C ILE A 131 -17.54 6.96 -10.11
N GLN A 132 -18.57 7.81 -9.98
CA GLN A 132 -18.41 9.27 -9.96
C GLN A 132 -17.58 9.72 -8.77
N GLU A 133 -17.87 9.25 -7.56
CA GLU A 133 -17.15 9.60 -6.34
C GLU A 133 -15.67 9.17 -6.39
N ASN A 134 -15.39 7.95 -6.86
CA ASN A 134 -14.00 7.52 -7.02
C ASN A 134 -13.24 8.33 -8.09
N ASN A 135 -13.90 8.71 -9.20
CA ASN A 135 -13.27 9.57 -10.20
C ASN A 135 -13.02 10.97 -9.68
N GLU A 136 -13.92 11.53 -8.89
CA GLU A 136 -13.76 12.83 -8.27
C GLU A 136 -12.58 12.81 -7.29
N ALA A 137 -12.50 11.81 -6.41
CA ALA A 137 -11.39 11.60 -5.49
C ALA A 137 -10.04 11.46 -6.23
N GLU A 138 -10.01 10.73 -7.36
CA GLU A 138 -8.80 10.60 -8.18
C GLU A 138 -8.38 11.92 -8.83
N ILE A 139 -9.34 12.68 -9.39
CA ILE A 139 -9.07 14.01 -9.98
C ILE A 139 -8.56 14.98 -8.93
N MET A 140 -9.13 14.96 -7.74
CA MET A 140 -8.72 15.81 -6.61
C MET A 140 -7.39 15.37 -5.99
N GLY A 141 -6.94 14.14 -6.25
CA GLY A 141 -5.68 13.61 -5.71
C GLY A 141 -5.77 13.25 -4.23
N GLU A 142 -6.95 12.90 -3.72
CA GLU A 142 -7.20 12.68 -2.29
C GLU A 142 -6.23 11.68 -1.66
N CYS A 143 -5.98 10.52 -2.29
CA CYS A 143 -5.02 9.55 -1.77
C CYS A 143 -3.58 10.07 -1.71
N LEU A 144 -3.18 10.95 -2.63
CA LEU A 144 -1.84 11.55 -2.64
C LEU A 144 -1.69 12.59 -1.53
N GLU A 145 -2.69 13.45 -1.37
CA GLU A 145 -2.71 14.43 -0.28
C GLU A 145 -2.72 13.73 1.09
N GLU A 146 -3.57 12.71 1.27
CA GLU A 146 -3.61 11.90 2.49
C GLU A 146 -2.24 11.26 2.81
N ALA A 147 -1.56 10.69 1.80
CA ALA A 147 -0.24 10.12 1.98
C ALA A 147 0.81 11.16 2.40
N ARG A 148 0.78 12.35 1.81
CA ARG A 148 1.69 13.46 2.14
C ARG A 148 1.43 14.09 3.52
N GLU A 149 0.20 14.01 4.00
CA GLU A 149 -0.16 14.51 5.33
C GLU A 149 0.28 13.56 6.45
N ASN A 150 0.39 12.25 6.16
CA ASN A 150 0.63 11.22 7.17
C ASN A 150 2.04 10.63 7.15
N TYR A 151 2.83 10.88 6.10
CA TYR A 151 4.18 10.32 5.93
C TYR A 151 5.16 11.40 5.50
N ASP A 152 6.45 11.18 5.81
CA ASP A 152 7.52 12.02 5.31
C ASP A 152 7.51 12.05 3.76
N GLU A 153 7.59 13.23 3.18
CA GLU A 153 7.55 13.43 1.73
C GLU A 153 8.65 12.63 1.00
N GLU A 154 9.78 12.38 1.67
CA GLU A 154 10.91 11.61 1.10
C GLU A 154 10.58 10.15 0.83
N ILE A 155 9.61 9.57 1.56
CA ILE A 155 9.17 8.18 1.37
C ILE A 155 7.89 8.03 0.55
N VAL A 156 7.26 9.14 0.12
CA VAL A 156 6.03 9.11 -0.69
C VAL A 156 6.38 9.29 -2.16
N ILE A 157 6.03 8.32 -2.99
CA ILE A 157 6.20 8.40 -4.44
C ILE A 157 4.88 8.23 -5.18
N GLU A 158 4.70 8.99 -6.25
CA GLU A 158 3.56 8.92 -7.15
C GLU A 158 3.95 8.16 -8.44
N LEU A 159 3.14 7.17 -8.83
CA LEU A 159 3.40 6.35 -10.02
C LEU A 159 2.14 6.23 -10.88
N ASP A 160 2.27 6.45 -12.18
CA ASP A 160 1.19 6.21 -13.13
C ASP A 160 0.94 4.72 -13.32
N SER A 161 -0.35 4.33 -13.38
CA SER A 161 -0.80 2.94 -13.54
C SER A 161 -1.84 2.80 -14.64
N GLU A 162 -1.54 3.30 -15.83
CA GLU A 162 -2.50 3.37 -16.93
C GLU A 162 -2.57 2.09 -17.78
N ASN A 163 -1.45 1.40 -17.94
CA ASN A 163 -1.32 0.23 -18.82
C ASN A 163 -0.27 -0.76 -18.28
N ILE A 164 -0.13 -1.88 -18.96
CA ILE A 164 0.80 -2.97 -18.57
C ILE A 164 2.24 -2.50 -18.60
N ASP A 165 2.65 -1.73 -19.60
CA ASP A 165 4.04 -1.25 -19.73
C ASP A 165 4.40 -0.31 -18.55
N ALA A 166 3.45 0.52 -18.10
CA ALA A 166 3.63 1.35 -16.92
C ALA A 166 3.77 0.51 -15.65
N ILE A 167 2.95 -0.55 -15.51
CA ILE A 167 3.04 -1.48 -14.36
C ILE A 167 4.41 -2.14 -14.34
N ASP A 168 4.87 -2.73 -15.44
CA ASP A 168 6.19 -3.40 -15.54
C ASP A 168 7.33 -2.43 -15.20
N SER A 169 7.28 -1.21 -15.73
CA SER A 169 8.24 -0.15 -15.41
C SER A 169 8.25 0.19 -13.94
N ASN A 170 7.07 0.30 -13.32
CA ASN A 170 6.93 0.58 -11.90
C ASN A 170 7.54 -0.53 -11.05
N ILE A 171 7.23 -1.80 -11.34
CA ILE A 171 7.78 -2.95 -10.62
C ILE A 171 9.31 -2.94 -10.66
N HIS A 172 9.92 -2.74 -11.84
CA HIS A 172 11.37 -2.66 -11.96
C HIS A 172 11.97 -1.51 -11.13
N ARG A 173 11.35 -0.33 -11.12
CA ARG A 173 11.79 0.82 -10.33
C ARG A 173 11.71 0.56 -8.83
N ILE A 174 10.61 -0.05 -8.38
CA ILE A 174 10.41 -0.38 -6.97
C ILE A 174 11.43 -1.44 -6.51
N LEU A 175 11.65 -2.49 -7.30
CA LEU A 175 12.66 -3.51 -7.00
C LEU A 175 14.07 -2.92 -6.92
N ALA A 176 14.43 -2.02 -7.84
CA ALA A 176 15.72 -1.33 -7.81
C ALA A 176 15.87 -0.47 -6.54
N TRP A 177 14.82 0.24 -6.14
CA TRP A 177 14.80 1.00 -4.88
C TRP A 177 14.97 0.08 -3.67
N ILE A 178 14.29 -1.07 -3.63
CA ILE A 178 14.39 -2.06 -2.54
C ILE A 178 15.83 -2.57 -2.39
N GLU A 179 16.50 -2.89 -3.50
CA GLU A 179 17.89 -3.34 -3.46
C GLU A 179 18.85 -2.23 -2.95
N GLN A 180 18.61 -0.99 -3.35
CA GLN A 180 19.36 0.16 -2.83
C GLN A 180 19.12 0.34 -1.33
N TRP A 181 17.86 0.33 -0.90
CA TRP A 181 17.48 0.43 0.52
C TRP A 181 18.15 -0.65 1.37
N LYS A 182 18.22 -1.90 0.89
CA LYS A 182 18.94 -2.99 1.57
C LYS A 182 20.42 -2.73 1.70
N SER A 183 21.05 -2.24 0.63
CA SER A 183 22.48 -1.90 0.61
C SER A 183 22.79 -0.83 1.65
N ASP A 184 22.01 0.25 1.65
CA ASP A 184 22.22 1.39 2.56
C ASP A 184 22.03 0.97 4.03
N ASN A 185 21.05 0.10 4.32
CA ASN A 185 20.82 -0.40 5.67
C ASN A 185 21.85 -1.46 6.14
N GLN A 186 22.51 -2.17 5.23
CA GLN A 186 23.60 -3.10 5.57
C GLN A 186 24.90 -2.36 5.91
N ASP A 187 25.21 -1.28 5.19
CA ASP A 187 26.43 -0.49 5.42
C ASP A 187 26.41 0.25 6.77
N LEU A 188 25.25 0.60 7.27
CA LEU A 188 25.07 1.17 8.62
C LEU A 188 25.24 0.15 9.76
N SER A 189 25.37 -1.15 9.42
CA SER A 189 25.50 -2.25 10.40
C SER A 189 26.96 -2.68 10.64
N ASN A 190 27.92 -2.11 9.91
CA ASN A 190 29.36 -2.35 10.03
C ASN A 190 30.09 -1.17 10.69
#